data_e4fdf1b208167eb27f3d8f7c95935208
#
_entry.id   e4fdf1b208167eb27f3d8f7c95935208
#
_cell.length_a   1.000
_cell.length_b   1.000
_cell.length_c   1.000
_cell.angle_alpha   90.00
_cell.angle_beta   90.00
_cell.angle_gamma   90.00
#
_symmetry.space_group_name_H-M   'P 1'
#
loop_
_entity.id
_entity.type
_entity.pdbx_description
1 polymer ?
#
loop_
_entity_poly.entity_id
_entity_poly.type
_entity_poly.pdbx_seq_one_letter_code
_entity_poly.pdbx_strand_id
1 'polypeptide(L)'
;MARIGFLLLSGGKSSRMGTPKALLEINGETLLDAVARAGESFEERILSVNDPSIPTLEGFIRVSDIYPGCGPMSGLHAALEETDCDALVTAPCDTPHYSKALAEYLAQQYDPSFDAWVLEDASGRVHPLCGMYSKRCLAEMEEHLKSGRFKLMRMLEHVRLKTMKLPPHLSDQVFDNLNTPEDLAVFSRHT
;
A
#
# COMPACT_ATOMS: atom_id res chain seq x y z
N MET A 1 -8.08 -22.00 5.35
CA MET A 1 -7.33 -20.81 5.78
C MET A 1 -7.63 -19.71 4.79
N ALA A 2 -7.77 -18.46 5.22
CA ALA A 2 -7.91 -17.33 4.30
C ALA A 2 -6.62 -17.17 3.48
N ARG A 3 -6.76 -16.87 2.19
CA ARG A 3 -5.64 -16.52 1.32
C ARG A 3 -5.42 -15.02 1.40
N ILE A 4 -4.23 -14.62 1.79
CA ILE A 4 -3.84 -13.21 1.91
C ILE A 4 -2.74 -12.94 0.89
N GLY A 5 -2.95 -11.92 0.04
CA GLY A 5 -1.97 -11.46 -0.92
C GLY A 5 -1.30 -10.16 -0.49
N PHE A 6 -0.34 -9.69 -1.29
CA PHE A 6 0.39 -8.45 -1.06
C PHE A 6 0.17 -7.48 -2.22
N LEU A 7 -0.16 -6.24 -1.91
CA LEU A 7 -0.36 -5.15 -2.85
C LEU A 7 0.66 -4.04 -2.65
N LEU A 8 1.50 -3.82 -3.65
CA LEU A 8 2.37 -2.66 -3.75
C LEU A 8 1.67 -1.56 -4.55
N LEU A 9 1.40 -0.44 -3.88
CA LEU A 9 0.76 0.73 -4.49
C LEU A 9 1.83 1.69 -5.01
N SER A 10 2.00 1.75 -6.32
CA SER A 10 2.90 2.69 -7.00
C SER A 10 2.08 3.73 -7.75
N GLY A 11 1.34 4.55 -7.00
CA GLY A 11 0.48 5.60 -7.54
C GLY A 11 0.82 6.97 -6.94
N GLY A 12 0.83 7.98 -7.80
CA GLY A 12 1.00 9.38 -7.41
C GLY A 12 1.52 10.18 -8.59
N LYS A 13 0.96 11.37 -8.84
CA LYS A 13 1.50 12.29 -9.86
C LYS A 13 2.85 12.82 -9.36
N SER A 14 3.94 12.12 -9.70
CA SER A 14 5.34 12.57 -9.48
C SER A 14 5.74 13.75 -10.40
N SER A 15 4.78 14.62 -10.74
CA SER A 15 4.95 15.69 -11.74
C SER A 15 5.99 16.74 -11.37
N ARG A 16 6.49 16.74 -10.13
CA ARG A 16 7.43 17.76 -9.65
C ARG A 16 8.90 17.38 -9.77
N MET A 17 9.22 16.10 -10.00
CA MET A 17 10.60 15.58 -9.94
C MET A 17 11.13 15.07 -11.29
N GLY A 18 10.33 15.10 -12.37
CA GLY A 18 10.75 14.63 -13.72
C GLY A 18 10.95 13.11 -13.84
N THR A 19 11.13 12.41 -12.73
CA THR A 19 11.27 10.93 -12.66
C THR A 19 10.17 10.38 -11.76
N PRO A 20 9.55 9.25 -12.12
CA PRO A 20 8.59 8.57 -11.22
C PRO A 20 9.24 8.28 -9.88
N LYS A 21 8.54 8.64 -8.79
CA LYS A 21 9.05 8.47 -7.43
C LYS A 21 9.48 7.03 -7.11
N ALA A 22 8.73 6.08 -7.64
CA ALA A 22 9.03 4.64 -7.51
C ALA A 22 10.42 4.24 -8.03
N LEU A 23 10.96 4.98 -9.01
CA LEU A 23 12.27 4.73 -9.63
C LEU A 23 13.42 5.54 -9.01
N LEU A 24 13.17 6.29 -7.94
CA LEU A 24 14.23 6.95 -7.19
C LEU A 24 15.10 5.90 -6.49
N GLU A 25 16.40 6.05 -6.64
CA GLU A 25 17.37 5.12 -6.06
C GLU A 25 17.79 5.56 -4.64
N ILE A 26 17.85 4.58 -3.75
CA ILE A 26 18.40 4.70 -2.41
C ILE A 26 19.39 3.54 -2.23
N ASN A 27 20.64 3.87 -1.91
CA ASN A 27 21.68 2.85 -1.68
C ASN A 27 21.84 1.85 -2.85
N GLY A 28 21.61 2.30 -4.10
CA GLY A 28 21.76 1.47 -5.31
C GLY A 28 20.54 0.59 -5.63
N GLU A 29 19.41 0.83 -4.98
CA GLU A 29 18.15 0.13 -5.21
C GLU A 29 17.00 1.12 -5.38
N THR A 30 16.01 0.82 -6.24
CA THR A 30 14.84 1.69 -6.38
C THR A 30 13.91 1.59 -5.16
N LEU A 31 13.15 2.66 -4.89
CA LEU A 31 12.09 2.62 -3.86
C LEU A 31 11.10 1.49 -4.12
N LEU A 32 10.78 1.25 -5.38
CA LEU A 32 9.89 0.19 -5.80
C LEU A 32 10.42 -1.19 -5.37
N ASP A 33 11.70 -1.49 -5.66
CA ASP A 33 12.33 -2.76 -5.31
C ASP A 33 12.46 -2.92 -3.80
N ALA A 34 12.85 -1.85 -3.09
CA ALA A 34 12.99 -1.85 -1.65
C ALA A 34 11.70 -2.27 -0.94
N VAL A 35 10.55 -1.69 -1.34
CA VAL A 35 9.24 -2.02 -0.74
C VAL A 35 8.70 -3.37 -1.27
N ALA A 36 9.01 -3.75 -2.51
CA ALA A 36 8.58 -5.03 -3.09
C ALA A 36 9.08 -6.24 -2.29
N ARG A 37 10.26 -6.14 -1.67
CA ARG A 37 10.80 -7.21 -0.78
C ARG A 37 9.91 -7.53 0.41
N ALA A 38 9.11 -6.57 0.88
CA ALA A 38 8.17 -6.82 1.97
C ALA A 38 7.11 -7.88 1.60
N GLY A 39 6.85 -8.06 0.30
CA GLY A 39 5.91 -9.05 -0.22
C GLY A 39 6.48 -10.45 -0.50
N GLU A 40 7.77 -10.71 -0.27
CA GLU A 40 8.43 -11.96 -0.68
C GLU A 40 7.81 -13.23 -0.09
N SER A 41 7.19 -13.16 1.08
CA SER A 41 6.54 -14.32 1.72
C SER A 41 5.12 -14.60 1.21
N PHE A 42 4.58 -13.74 0.35
CA PHE A 42 3.22 -13.89 -0.18
C PHE A 42 3.25 -14.61 -1.53
N GLU A 43 2.36 -15.60 -1.70
CA GLU A 43 2.23 -16.34 -2.96
C GLU A 43 1.69 -15.47 -4.10
N GLU A 44 0.74 -14.58 -3.79
CA GLU A 44 0.17 -13.64 -4.74
C GLU A 44 0.63 -12.21 -4.41
N ARG A 45 1.24 -11.58 -5.40
CA ARG A 45 1.78 -10.22 -5.28
C ARG A 45 1.28 -9.37 -6.44
N ILE A 46 0.71 -8.23 -6.13
CA ILE A 46 0.13 -7.30 -7.11
C ILE A 46 0.86 -5.97 -7.04
N LEU A 47 1.18 -5.42 -8.22
CA LEU A 47 1.69 -4.06 -8.39
C LEU A 47 0.61 -3.21 -9.05
N SER A 48 0.04 -2.28 -8.30
CA SER A 48 -0.86 -1.27 -8.85
C SER A 48 -0.07 -0.08 -9.35
N VAL A 49 -0.09 0.14 -10.66
CA VAL A 49 0.68 1.21 -11.33
C VAL A 49 0.05 1.59 -12.66
N ASN A 50 -0.08 2.91 -12.89
CA ASN A 50 -0.62 3.47 -14.14
C ASN A 50 0.48 3.95 -15.10
N ASP A 51 1.67 4.28 -14.58
CA ASP A 51 2.77 4.80 -15.37
C ASP A 51 3.48 3.67 -16.15
N PRO A 52 3.47 3.70 -17.48
CA PRO A 52 4.10 2.66 -18.31
C PRO A 52 5.64 2.66 -18.21
N SER A 53 6.25 3.73 -17.72
CA SER A 53 7.71 3.81 -17.53
C SER A 53 8.19 3.00 -16.32
N ILE A 54 7.29 2.66 -15.38
CA ILE A 54 7.61 1.81 -14.25
C ILE A 54 7.63 0.35 -14.71
N PRO A 55 8.74 -0.39 -14.49
CA PRO A 55 8.87 -1.77 -14.94
C PRO A 55 7.91 -2.70 -14.20
N THR A 56 7.60 -3.83 -14.83
CA THR A 56 6.94 -4.95 -14.17
C THR A 56 7.95 -5.64 -13.26
N LEU A 57 7.59 -5.87 -12.01
CA LEU A 57 8.41 -6.62 -11.07
C LEU A 57 8.23 -8.13 -11.29
N GLU A 58 9.31 -8.89 -11.17
CA GLU A 58 9.26 -10.34 -11.27
C GLU A 58 8.35 -10.93 -10.18
N GLY A 59 7.41 -11.78 -10.60
CA GLY A 59 6.46 -12.43 -9.72
C GLY A 59 5.34 -11.52 -9.21
N PHE A 60 5.16 -10.31 -9.79
CA PHE A 60 4.02 -9.44 -9.51
C PHE A 60 3.03 -9.45 -10.68
N ILE A 61 1.75 -9.52 -10.37
CA ILE A 61 0.66 -9.23 -11.30
C ILE A 61 0.54 -7.70 -11.39
N ARG A 62 0.63 -7.14 -12.61
CA ARG A 62 0.49 -5.70 -12.82
C ARG A 62 -0.98 -5.36 -13.06
N VAL A 63 -1.50 -4.39 -12.31
CA VAL A 63 -2.84 -3.83 -12.50
C VAL A 63 -2.79 -2.33 -12.69
N SER A 64 -3.77 -1.80 -13.43
CA SER A 64 -3.97 -0.36 -13.61
C SER A 64 -5.33 0.06 -13.06
N ASP A 65 -5.45 1.33 -12.70
CA ASP A 65 -6.70 1.89 -12.15
C ASP A 65 -7.88 1.68 -13.10
N ILE A 66 -8.98 1.11 -12.59
CA ILE A 66 -10.27 1.06 -13.29
C ILE A 66 -10.89 2.46 -13.32
N TYR A 67 -10.63 3.28 -12.30
CA TYR A 67 -11.08 4.67 -12.17
C TYR A 67 -9.87 5.62 -12.16
N PRO A 68 -9.32 6.03 -13.33
CA PRO A 68 -8.09 6.80 -13.39
C PRO A 68 -8.18 8.15 -12.68
N GLY A 69 -7.12 8.53 -11.97
CA GLY A 69 -7.02 9.82 -11.31
C GLY A 69 -7.77 9.95 -9.98
N CYS A 70 -8.32 8.86 -9.46
CA CYS A 70 -9.10 8.82 -8.21
C CYS A 70 -8.25 8.51 -6.96
N GLY A 71 -6.92 8.58 -7.08
CA GLY A 71 -6.00 8.37 -5.96
C GLY A 71 -5.81 6.89 -5.58
N PRO A 72 -5.20 6.60 -4.42
CA PRO A 72 -4.77 5.24 -4.07
C PRO A 72 -5.94 4.26 -3.88
N MET A 73 -7.16 4.75 -3.60
CA MET A 73 -8.34 3.89 -3.49
C MET A 73 -8.66 3.19 -4.82
N SER A 74 -8.39 3.85 -5.97
CA SER A 74 -8.60 3.24 -7.28
C SER A 74 -7.64 2.08 -7.55
N GLY A 75 -6.37 2.24 -7.19
CA GLY A 75 -5.39 1.16 -7.31
C GLY A 75 -5.70 -0.02 -6.39
N LEU A 76 -6.14 0.27 -5.17
CA LEU A 76 -6.59 -0.76 -4.22
C LEU A 76 -7.83 -1.50 -4.73
N HIS A 77 -8.81 -0.78 -5.27
CA HIS A 77 -10.01 -1.36 -5.88
C HIS A 77 -9.64 -2.28 -7.04
N ALA A 78 -8.83 -1.80 -7.99
CA ALA A 78 -8.40 -2.60 -9.13
C ALA A 78 -7.67 -3.89 -8.72
N ALA A 79 -6.83 -3.81 -7.69
CA ALA A 79 -6.12 -4.98 -7.17
C ALA A 79 -7.06 -5.98 -6.47
N LEU A 80 -8.06 -5.49 -5.72
CA LEU A 80 -9.06 -6.36 -5.07
C LEU A 80 -10.01 -7.03 -6.09
N GLU A 81 -10.27 -6.41 -7.24
CA GLU A 81 -11.01 -7.03 -8.35
C GLU A 81 -10.19 -8.16 -9.01
N GLU A 82 -8.90 -7.96 -9.21
CA GLU A 82 -8.02 -8.90 -9.90
C GLU A 82 -7.63 -10.11 -9.03
N THR A 83 -7.42 -9.91 -7.71
CA THR A 83 -6.88 -10.97 -6.83
C THR A 83 -7.82 -12.15 -6.65
N ASP A 84 -7.25 -13.36 -6.49
CA ASP A 84 -7.97 -14.53 -5.99
C ASP A 84 -7.92 -14.67 -4.45
N CYS A 85 -7.20 -13.77 -3.76
CA CYS A 85 -7.09 -13.77 -2.31
C CYS A 85 -8.36 -13.22 -1.63
N ASP A 86 -8.57 -13.58 -0.36
CA ASP A 86 -9.65 -13.03 0.48
C ASP A 86 -9.39 -11.59 0.89
N ALA A 87 -8.10 -11.22 1.04
CA ALA A 87 -7.66 -9.88 1.39
C ALA A 87 -6.24 -9.59 0.85
N LEU A 88 -5.91 -8.31 0.74
CA LEU A 88 -4.59 -7.82 0.35
C LEU A 88 -3.99 -6.96 1.46
N VAL A 89 -2.76 -7.29 1.88
CA VAL A 89 -1.90 -6.40 2.67
C VAL A 89 -1.36 -5.32 1.74
N THR A 90 -1.46 -4.05 2.14
CA THR A 90 -1.09 -2.91 1.31
C THR A 90 0.20 -2.24 1.78
N ALA A 91 1.06 -1.89 0.83
CA ALA A 91 2.28 -1.14 1.04
C ALA A 91 2.39 -0.01 0.01
N PRO A 92 2.52 1.27 0.42
CA PRO A 92 2.80 2.35 -0.52
C PRO A 92 4.29 2.34 -0.91
N CYS A 93 4.61 2.55 -2.19
CA CYS A 93 5.99 2.49 -2.69
C CYS A 93 6.90 3.61 -2.16
N ASP A 94 6.36 4.61 -1.48
CA ASP A 94 7.08 5.73 -0.91
C ASP A 94 7.45 5.58 0.57
N THR A 95 7.30 4.38 1.13
CA THR A 95 7.63 4.04 2.51
C THR A 95 8.79 3.03 2.58
N PRO A 96 10.04 3.46 2.42
CA PRO A 96 11.19 2.54 2.29
C PRO A 96 11.48 1.70 3.53
N HIS A 97 10.99 2.11 4.70
CA HIS A 97 11.06 1.33 5.94
C HIS A 97 9.95 0.30 6.09
N TYR A 98 9.04 0.18 5.11
CA TYR A 98 8.01 -0.85 5.12
C TYR A 98 8.68 -2.22 5.00
N SER A 99 8.56 -3.04 6.05
CA SER A 99 9.32 -4.28 6.17
C SER A 99 8.47 -5.53 5.93
N LYS A 100 9.12 -6.64 5.58
CA LYS A 100 8.51 -7.96 5.53
C LYS A 100 7.83 -8.33 6.85
N ALA A 101 8.47 -8.03 7.99
CA ALA A 101 7.90 -8.29 9.31
C ALA A 101 6.57 -7.54 9.53
N LEU A 102 6.46 -6.31 9.00
CA LEU A 102 5.20 -5.55 9.05
C LEU A 102 4.12 -6.18 8.17
N ALA A 103 4.46 -6.59 6.94
CA ALA A 103 3.52 -7.23 6.04
C ALA A 103 2.99 -8.56 6.62
N GLU A 104 3.87 -9.38 7.17
CA GLU A 104 3.52 -10.65 7.82
C GLU A 104 2.67 -10.43 9.08
N TYR A 105 3.01 -9.43 9.90
CA TYR A 105 2.18 -9.06 11.04
C TYR A 105 0.75 -8.69 10.63
N LEU A 106 0.59 -7.85 9.59
CA LEU A 106 -0.73 -7.48 9.09
C LEU A 106 -1.52 -8.70 8.60
N ALA A 107 -0.89 -9.59 7.85
CA ALA A 107 -1.54 -10.80 7.35
C ALA A 107 -2.05 -11.71 8.48
N GLN A 108 -1.30 -11.81 9.58
CA GLN A 108 -1.68 -12.60 10.77
C GLN A 108 -2.89 -12.02 11.52
N GLN A 109 -3.22 -10.73 11.29
CA GLN A 109 -4.37 -10.07 11.94
C GLN A 109 -5.71 -10.35 11.25
N TYR A 110 -5.71 -11.12 10.17
CA TYR A 110 -6.96 -11.41 9.44
C TYR A 110 -8.00 -12.06 10.36
N ASP A 111 -9.18 -11.47 10.39
CA ASP A 111 -10.35 -11.92 11.12
C ASP A 111 -11.59 -11.63 10.25
N PRO A 112 -12.39 -12.63 9.86
CA PRO A 112 -13.54 -12.44 8.98
C PRO A 112 -14.63 -11.52 9.56
N SER A 113 -14.54 -11.13 10.83
CA SER A 113 -15.45 -10.16 11.46
C SER A 113 -15.22 -8.73 10.96
N PHE A 114 -14.06 -8.42 10.35
CA PHE A 114 -13.70 -7.11 9.84
C PHE A 114 -13.54 -7.12 8.33
N ASP A 115 -13.68 -5.96 7.69
CA ASP A 115 -13.52 -5.77 6.26
C ASP A 115 -12.20 -5.09 5.94
N ALA A 116 -11.69 -4.25 6.85
CA ALA A 116 -10.42 -3.55 6.72
C ALA A 116 -9.67 -3.50 8.05
N TRP A 117 -8.33 -3.50 7.97
CA TRP A 117 -7.39 -3.38 9.09
C TRP A 117 -6.40 -2.29 8.76
N VAL A 118 -6.24 -1.30 9.63
CA VAL A 118 -5.32 -0.20 9.42
C VAL A 118 -4.47 0.03 10.67
N LEU A 119 -3.27 0.54 10.46
CA LEU A 119 -2.37 0.88 11.55
C LEU A 119 -2.54 2.33 11.98
N GLU A 120 -2.37 2.58 13.27
CA GLU A 120 -2.15 3.91 13.85
C GLU A 120 -0.75 4.00 14.44
N ASP A 121 -0.13 5.17 14.30
CA ASP A 121 1.16 5.48 14.93
C ASP A 121 1.02 5.82 16.42
N ALA A 122 2.15 6.08 17.09
CA ALA A 122 2.18 6.40 18.51
C ALA A 122 1.38 7.69 18.86
N SER A 123 1.15 8.58 17.89
CA SER A 123 0.33 9.79 18.06
C SER A 123 -1.19 9.54 17.91
N GLY A 124 -1.58 8.33 17.49
CA GLY A 124 -2.96 7.96 17.17
C GLY A 124 -3.39 8.35 15.74
N ARG A 125 -2.45 8.75 14.88
CA ARG A 125 -2.74 9.01 13.46
C ARG A 125 -2.87 7.70 12.72
N VAL A 126 -3.98 7.54 11.97
CA VAL A 126 -4.25 6.38 11.14
C VAL A 126 -3.54 6.48 9.79
N HIS A 127 -2.92 5.38 9.36
CA HIS A 127 -2.21 5.24 8.10
C HIS A 127 -2.94 4.24 7.18
N PRO A 128 -3.94 4.70 6.39
CA PRO A 128 -4.84 3.81 5.68
C PRO A 128 -4.16 2.99 4.56
N LEU A 129 -3.00 3.42 4.06
CA LEU A 129 -2.25 2.67 3.06
C LEU A 129 -1.27 1.65 3.67
N CYS A 130 -1.06 1.69 5.00
CA CYS A 130 -0.34 0.66 5.75
C CYS A 130 -1.38 -0.21 6.49
N GLY A 131 -1.96 -1.16 5.78
CA GLY A 131 -3.08 -1.95 6.30
C GLY A 131 -3.36 -3.20 5.49
N MET A 132 -4.56 -3.74 5.65
CA MET A 132 -5.08 -4.88 4.89
C MET A 132 -6.56 -4.65 4.57
N TYR A 133 -6.98 -5.04 3.38
CA TYR A 133 -8.35 -4.84 2.89
C TYR A 133 -8.89 -6.14 2.30
N SER A 134 -10.09 -6.53 2.70
CA SER A 134 -10.76 -7.69 2.12
C SER A 134 -11.58 -7.31 0.88
N LYS A 135 -11.88 -8.30 0.04
CA LYS A 135 -12.79 -8.14 -1.10
C LYS A 135 -14.17 -7.57 -0.73
N ARG A 136 -14.57 -7.70 0.54
CA ARG A 136 -15.84 -7.11 1.02
C ARG A 136 -15.87 -5.58 0.99
N CYS A 137 -14.71 -4.93 0.88
CA CYS A 137 -14.63 -3.48 0.69
C CYS A 137 -15.01 -3.03 -0.73
N LEU A 138 -15.03 -3.92 -1.73
CA LEU A 138 -15.19 -3.57 -3.14
C LEU A 138 -16.45 -2.74 -3.42
N ALA A 139 -17.61 -3.18 -2.94
CA ALA A 139 -18.85 -2.49 -3.20
C ALA A 139 -18.85 -1.04 -2.66
N GLU A 140 -18.33 -0.83 -1.46
CA GLU A 140 -18.23 0.49 -0.84
C GLU A 140 -17.18 1.36 -1.54
N MET A 141 -16.04 0.80 -1.93
CA MET A 141 -15.03 1.50 -2.72
C MET A 141 -15.59 1.95 -4.07
N GLU A 142 -16.30 1.08 -4.77
CA GLU A 142 -16.89 1.39 -6.07
C GLU A 142 -17.94 2.50 -5.97
N GLU A 143 -18.80 2.48 -4.95
CA GLU A 143 -19.76 3.55 -4.70
C GLU A 143 -19.05 4.89 -4.46
N HIS A 144 -17.99 4.90 -3.65
CA HIS A 144 -17.19 6.09 -3.38
C HIS A 144 -16.50 6.62 -4.65
N LEU A 145 -15.88 5.74 -5.45
CA LEU A 145 -15.22 6.09 -6.70
C LEU A 145 -16.21 6.68 -7.72
N LYS A 146 -17.38 6.05 -7.91
CA LYS A 146 -18.42 6.52 -8.81
C LYS A 146 -19.04 7.86 -8.39
N SER A 147 -19.10 8.13 -7.09
CA SER A 147 -19.65 9.38 -6.53
C SER A 147 -18.61 10.51 -6.37
N GLY A 148 -17.36 10.32 -6.81
CA GLY A 148 -16.32 11.35 -6.72
C GLY A 148 -15.73 11.53 -5.30
N ARG A 149 -15.94 10.59 -4.40
CA ARG A 149 -15.45 10.61 -3.03
C ARG A 149 -14.16 9.75 -2.93
N PHE A 150 -12.99 10.33 -3.19
CA PHE A 150 -11.74 9.58 -3.37
C PHE A 150 -10.92 9.39 -2.08
N LYS A 151 -11.39 9.91 -0.93
CA LYS A 151 -10.65 9.81 0.34
C LYS A 151 -10.89 8.45 0.98
N LEU A 152 -9.87 7.61 1.02
CA LEU A 152 -9.91 6.26 1.61
C LEU A 152 -10.40 6.28 3.07
N MET A 153 -9.98 7.28 3.87
CA MET A 153 -10.48 7.46 5.25
C MET A 153 -12.00 7.61 5.34
N ARG A 154 -12.64 8.21 4.33
CA ARG A 154 -14.10 8.32 4.30
C ARG A 154 -14.79 7.01 3.98
N MET A 155 -14.22 6.22 3.09
CA MET A 155 -14.70 4.88 2.79
C MET A 155 -14.60 3.97 4.03
N LEU A 156 -13.54 4.10 4.83
CA LEU A 156 -13.35 3.33 6.05
C LEU A 156 -14.42 3.59 7.13
N GLU A 157 -15.12 4.73 7.09
CA GLU A 157 -16.24 5.03 7.98
C GLU A 157 -17.49 4.14 7.72
N HIS A 158 -17.53 3.47 6.55
CA HIS A 158 -18.68 2.68 6.09
C HIS A 158 -18.44 1.15 6.08
N VAL A 159 -17.29 0.70 6.54
CA VAL A 159 -16.91 -0.71 6.61
C VAL A 159 -16.57 -1.13 8.03
N ARG A 160 -16.55 -2.44 8.29
CA ARG A 160 -16.13 -2.97 9.60
C ARG A 160 -14.61 -2.84 9.74
N LEU A 161 -14.18 -1.73 10.32
CA LEU A 161 -12.78 -1.36 10.46
C LEU A 161 -12.19 -1.88 11.77
N LYS A 162 -10.99 -2.47 11.71
CA LYS A 162 -10.11 -2.72 12.86
C LYS A 162 -8.91 -1.78 12.81
N THR A 163 -8.82 -0.87 13.76
CA THR A 163 -7.61 -0.05 13.94
C THR A 163 -6.66 -0.76 14.91
N MET A 164 -5.37 -0.77 14.58
CA MET A 164 -4.36 -1.52 15.31
C MET A 164 -3.12 -0.65 15.52
N LYS A 165 -2.44 -0.86 16.64
CA LYS A 165 -1.13 -0.27 16.92
C LYS A 165 -0.01 -1.11 16.31
N LEU A 166 1.11 -0.47 16.03
CA LEU A 166 2.33 -1.19 15.68
C LEU A 166 2.76 -2.12 16.82
N PRO A 167 3.27 -3.33 16.49
CA PRO A 167 3.95 -4.15 17.48
C PRO A 167 5.16 -3.40 18.09
N PRO A 168 5.48 -3.61 19.38
CA PRO A 168 6.53 -2.87 20.07
C PRO A 168 7.94 -3.01 19.47
N HIS A 169 8.17 -4.04 18.66
CA HIS A 169 9.44 -4.31 17.99
C HIS A 169 9.59 -3.62 16.63
N LEU A 170 8.53 -2.94 16.14
CA LEU A 170 8.56 -2.13 14.92
C LEU A 170 8.57 -0.65 15.28
N SER A 171 9.34 0.13 14.51
CA SER A 171 9.44 1.58 14.67
C SER A 171 8.36 2.30 13.85
N ASP A 172 7.89 3.45 14.34
CA ASP A 172 7.01 4.37 13.57
C ASP A 172 7.62 4.85 12.25
N GLN A 173 8.93 4.68 12.05
CA GLN A 173 9.60 4.95 10.77
C GLN A 173 8.99 4.17 9.58
N VAL A 174 8.28 3.05 9.83
CA VAL A 174 7.54 2.33 8.78
C VAL A 174 6.46 3.18 8.10
N PHE A 175 6.09 4.33 8.69
CA PHE A 175 5.14 5.28 8.12
C PHE A 175 5.80 6.48 7.44
N ASP A 176 7.14 6.58 7.48
CA ASP A 176 7.86 7.69 6.89
C ASP A 176 7.80 7.62 5.37
N ASN A 177 7.20 8.65 4.77
CA ASN A 177 7.08 8.79 3.33
C ASN A 177 8.21 9.65 2.78
N LEU A 178 8.90 9.17 1.77
CA LEU A 178 9.85 9.99 1.01
C LEU A 178 9.11 10.78 -0.06
N ASN A 179 8.94 12.09 0.14
CA ASN A 179 8.18 12.96 -0.75
C ASN A 179 9.03 13.97 -1.51
N THR A 180 10.25 14.26 -1.04
CA THR A 180 11.14 15.27 -1.59
C THR A 180 12.56 14.73 -1.80
N PRO A 181 13.39 15.37 -2.64
CA PRO A 181 14.82 15.06 -2.74
C PRO A 181 15.56 15.23 -1.41
N GLU A 182 15.11 16.15 -0.57
CA GLU A 182 15.64 16.39 0.77
C GLU A 182 15.36 15.19 1.69
N ASP A 183 14.16 14.58 1.62
CA ASP A 183 13.82 13.36 2.37
C ASP A 183 14.76 12.22 1.97
N LEU A 184 15.04 12.08 0.67
CA LEU A 184 16.01 11.11 0.13
C LEU A 184 17.42 11.34 0.69
N ALA A 185 17.89 12.60 0.73
CA ALA A 185 19.21 12.93 1.24
C ALA A 185 19.35 12.65 2.75
N VAL A 186 18.28 12.85 3.52
CA VAL A 186 18.24 12.53 4.96
C VAL A 186 18.24 11.02 5.16
N PHE A 187 17.41 10.29 4.41
CA PHE A 187 17.34 8.84 4.48
C PHE A 187 18.69 8.17 4.21
N SER A 188 19.39 8.59 3.14
CA SER A 188 20.69 8.02 2.74
C SER A 188 21.82 8.27 3.75
N ARG A 189 21.66 9.17 4.74
CA ARG A 189 22.66 9.44 5.79
C ARG A 189 22.48 8.58 7.04
N HIS A 190 21.32 7.93 7.20
CA HIS A 190 20.96 7.19 8.40
C HIS A 190 20.88 5.67 8.18
N THR A 191 21.16 5.25 6.97
CA THR A 191 21.24 3.82 6.55
C THR A 191 22.67 3.46 6.20
#